data_0afa55485a24a8896a93a39acc86359d
#
_entry.id   0afa55485a24a8896a93a39acc86359d
#
_cell.length_a   1.000
_cell.length_b   1.000
_cell.length_c   1.000
_cell.angle_alpha   90.00
_cell.angle_beta   90.00
_cell.angle_gamma   90.00
#
_symmetry.space_group_name_H-M   'P 1'
#
loop_
_entity.id
_entity.type
_entity.pdbx_description
1 polymer ?
#
loop_
_entity_poly.entity_id
_entity_poly.type
_entity_poly.pdbx_seq_one_letter_code
_entity_poly.pdbx_strand_id
1 'polypeptide(L)'
;MKRSILLALASLVLLVGAALAIADDAAKSAAKSNAAAPAAAAAATPAQAAASTAEHRTFLPGDFKWVDAPAGLPKGAKMAVIHGDPSAPGLFAMRATLPAGYKVPPHFHPADENVTVISGELYMGMGDTWDESKGHALPQGSVSIMPAGSHHFAWSKVETVIQIHAMGPWGITYVNPQDDPRNAKQATK
;
A
#
# COMPACT_ATOMS: atom_id res chain seq x y z
N MET A 1 5.79 -14.71 -58.09
CA MET A 1 4.47 -14.29 -58.60
C MET A 1 3.80 -13.56 -57.44
N LYS A 2 3.93 -12.25 -57.33
CA LYS A 2 3.11 -11.15 -57.89
C LYS A 2 1.63 -11.32 -57.54
N ARG A 3 1.15 -10.44 -56.66
CA ARG A 3 0.05 -9.44 -56.79
C ARG A 3 -0.39 -9.07 -55.37
N SER A 4 -0.14 -7.86 -54.85
CA SER A 4 -0.69 -6.53 -55.19
C SER A 4 -2.09 -6.31 -54.61
N ILE A 5 -2.16 -5.45 -53.59
CA ILE A 5 -2.78 -4.11 -53.56
C ILE A 5 -4.32 -4.15 -53.50
N LEU A 6 -4.93 -3.52 -52.51
CA LEU A 6 -5.64 -2.25 -52.67
C LEU A 6 -6.06 -1.61 -51.36
N LEU A 7 -5.73 -0.35 -51.27
CA LEU A 7 -6.27 0.69 -50.42
C LEU A 7 -7.79 0.88 -50.61
N ALA A 8 -8.49 1.30 -49.59
CA ALA A 8 -9.63 2.19 -49.73
C ALA A 8 -9.66 3.18 -48.56
N LEU A 9 -9.43 4.41 -48.92
CA LEU A 9 -9.69 5.66 -48.19
C LEU A 9 -11.15 6.09 -48.44
N ALA A 10 -11.58 7.03 -47.61
CA ALA A 10 -12.71 7.97 -47.71
C ALA A 10 -13.86 7.64 -46.73
N SER A 11 -14.49 8.56 -46.03
CA SER A 11 -14.58 10.03 -46.09
C SER A 11 -15.18 10.55 -44.80
N LEU A 12 -14.68 11.55 -44.25
CA LEU A 12 -15.10 12.86 -43.77
C LEU A 12 -16.60 13.20 -44.06
N VAL A 13 -17.38 13.45 -42.99
CA VAL A 13 -18.48 14.42 -43.03
C VAL A 13 -18.56 15.19 -41.74
N LEU A 14 -18.27 16.47 -41.83
CA LEU A 14 -18.56 17.55 -40.90
C LEU A 14 -20.07 17.85 -40.97
N LEU A 15 -20.72 18.11 -39.86
CA LEU A 15 -21.90 18.95 -39.81
C LEU A 15 -21.91 19.78 -38.52
N VAL A 16 -21.77 21.07 -38.77
CA VAL A 16 -21.93 22.23 -37.90
C VAL A 16 -23.40 22.63 -37.88
N GLY A 17 -23.89 23.08 -36.77
CA GLY A 17 -25.16 23.77 -36.63
C GLY A 17 -25.41 24.03 -35.16
N ALA A 18 -25.03 25.10 -34.56
CA ALA A 18 -25.61 26.47 -34.53
C ALA A 18 -27.02 26.49 -33.89
N ALA A 19 -27.04 26.95 -32.69
CA ALA A 19 -27.45 28.26 -32.21
C ALA A 19 -28.88 28.39 -31.68
N LEU A 20 -28.93 29.11 -30.63
CA LEU A 20 -29.74 30.28 -30.20
C LEU A 20 -30.87 29.91 -29.22
N ALA A 21 -30.71 30.26 -27.99
CA ALA A 21 -31.16 31.42 -27.20
C ALA A 21 -32.67 31.70 -27.21
N ILE A 22 -33.25 31.95 -26.09
CA ILE A 22 -34.13 33.03 -25.63
C ILE A 22 -34.57 32.62 -24.23
N ALA A 23 -34.17 33.27 -23.15
CA ALA A 23 -34.59 34.54 -22.55
C ALA A 23 -35.93 34.49 -21.81
N ASP A 24 -35.83 34.87 -20.56
CA ASP A 24 -36.75 35.58 -19.71
C ASP A 24 -38.16 35.02 -19.47
N ASP A 25 -38.47 34.81 -18.22
CA ASP A 25 -39.47 35.64 -17.56
C ASP A 25 -39.31 35.62 -16.05
N ALA A 26 -39.54 36.78 -15.53
CA ALA A 26 -39.32 37.20 -14.16
C ALA A 26 -40.53 36.92 -13.26
N ALA A 27 -40.26 36.96 -12.01
CA ALA A 27 -40.97 37.68 -10.98
C ALA A 27 -41.61 36.89 -9.85
N LYS A 28 -41.04 37.22 -8.68
CA LYS A 28 -41.74 37.50 -7.42
C LYS A 28 -42.49 36.39 -6.71
N SER A 29 -41.91 35.97 -5.61
CA SER A 29 -42.64 35.94 -4.35
C SER A 29 -41.70 35.95 -3.14
N ALA A 30 -41.77 37.07 -2.47
CA ALA A 30 -41.68 37.32 -1.03
C ALA A 30 -40.78 36.49 -0.11
N ALA A 31 -39.86 37.19 0.43
CA ALA A 31 -39.19 37.12 1.73
C ALA A 31 -39.83 36.22 2.80
N LYS A 32 -39.00 35.33 3.39
CA LYS A 32 -38.93 35.16 4.84
C LYS A 32 -37.46 35.01 5.25
N SER A 33 -36.98 36.03 5.91
CA SER A 33 -35.80 36.12 6.68
C SER A 33 -35.70 34.93 7.65
N ASN A 34 -34.63 34.16 7.52
CA ASN A 34 -34.11 33.43 8.66
C ASN A 34 -32.61 33.65 8.70
N ALA A 35 -32.21 34.53 9.57
CA ALA A 35 -30.83 34.86 9.87
C ALA A 35 -30.20 33.65 10.55
N ALA A 36 -29.49 32.85 9.79
CA ALA A 36 -28.51 31.93 10.32
C ALA A 36 -27.18 32.66 10.43
N ALA A 37 -26.71 32.82 11.63
CA ALA A 37 -25.41 33.39 11.96
C ALA A 37 -24.30 32.68 11.18
N PRO A 38 -23.26 33.40 10.70
CA PRO A 38 -22.12 32.74 10.08
C PRO A 38 -21.39 31.93 11.15
N ALA A 39 -21.36 30.61 10.96
CA ALA A 39 -20.45 29.77 11.69
C ALA A 39 -19.02 30.26 11.41
N ALA A 40 -18.40 30.83 12.44
CA ALA A 40 -17.00 31.19 12.40
C ALA A 40 -16.20 29.94 12.04
N ALA A 41 -15.70 29.89 10.82
CA ALA A 41 -14.66 28.93 10.43
C ALA A 41 -13.47 29.25 11.34
N ALA A 42 -13.28 28.41 12.36
CA ALA A 42 -12.06 28.43 13.14
C ALA A 42 -10.92 28.15 12.17
N ALA A 43 -10.18 29.18 11.82
CA ALA A 43 -8.93 29.03 11.10
C ALA A 43 -8.03 28.14 11.96
N ALA A 44 -7.85 26.88 11.54
CA ALA A 44 -6.87 26.02 12.13
C ALA A 44 -5.51 26.69 11.90
N THR A 45 -4.96 27.25 12.95
CA THR A 45 -3.57 27.72 12.96
C THR A 45 -2.72 26.52 12.52
N PRO A 46 -1.89 26.62 11.47
CA PRO A 46 -0.99 25.53 11.14
C PRO A 46 -0.12 25.29 12.38
N ALA A 47 -0.27 24.10 12.98
CA ALA A 47 0.63 23.66 14.03
C ALA A 47 2.03 23.73 13.45
N GLN A 48 2.80 24.69 13.90
CA GLN A 48 4.19 24.85 13.50
C GLN A 48 4.90 23.59 13.99
N ALA A 49 5.21 22.69 13.04
CA ALA A 49 5.94 21.48 13.35
C ALA A 49 7.24 21.92 14.02
N ALA A 50 7.40 21.55 15.29
CA ALA A 50 8.65 21.76 15.99
C ALA A 50 9.75 21.12 15.13
N ALA A 51 10.77 21.91 14.78
CA ALA A 51 11.90 21.41 14.02
C ALA A 51 12.47 20.20 14.77
N SER A 52 12.43 19.03 14.12
CA SER A 52 13.00 17.83 14.68
C SER A 52 14.50 18.06 14.88
N THR A 53 15.00 17.86 16.09
CA THR A 53 16.42 17.84 16.38
C THR A 53 17.08 16.52 15.95
N ALA A 54 16.35 15.69 15.19
CA ALA A 54 16.85 14.41 14.70
C ALA A 54 18.03 14.64 13.76
N GLU A 55 19.13 13.98 14.06
CA GLU A 55 20.35 14.02 13.23
C GLU A 55 20.10 13.36 11.88
N HIS A 56 20.75 13.92 10.84
CA HIS A 56 20.80 13.29 9.53
C HIS A 56 21.49 11.92 9.62
N ARG A 57 20.83 10.87 9.12
CA ARG A 57 21.36 9.50 9.14
C ARG A 57 21.38 8.93 7.73
N THR A 58 22.50 8.33 7.36
CA THR A 58 22.70 7.62 6.10
C THR A 58 23.02 6.15 6.41
N PHE A 59 22.41 5.24 5.66
CA PHE A 59 22.67 3.80 5.76
C PHE A 59 23.13 3.28 4.40
N LEU A 60 24.31 2.71 4.35
CA LEU A 60 24.78 1.95 3.21
C LEU A 60 24.33 0.49 3.32
N PRO A 61 24.33 -0.30 2.23
CA PRO A 61 23.88 -1.69 2.27
C PRO A 61 24.56 -2.57 3.32
N GLY A 62 25.80 -2.29 3.67
CA GLY A 62 26.56 -3.01 4.70
C GLY A 62 26.26 -2.60 6.14
N ASP A 63 25.52 -1.51 6.35
CA ASP A 63 25.27 -0.96 7.69
C ASP A 63 24.09 -1.62 8.39
N PHE A 64 23.26 -2.39 7.66
CA PHE A 64 22.06 -3.00 8.22
C PHE A 64 22.41 -4.09 9.24
N LYS A 65 21.83 -3.96 10.43
CA LYS A 65 21.97 -4.94 11.50
C LYS A 65 20.84 -5.98 11.35
N TRP A 66 21.13 -7.04 10.62
CA TRP A 66 20.21 -8.12 10.38
C TRP A 66 20.09 -9.02 11.61
N VAL A 67 18.86 -9.22 12.07
CA VAL A 67 18.49 -10.16 13.14
C VAL A 67 17.43 -11.12 12.61
N ASP A 68 17.26 -12.25 13.26
CA ASP A 68 16.17 -13.16 12.91
C ASP A 68 14.83 -12.46 13.10
N ALA A 69 13.91 -12.70 12.19
CA ALA A 69 12.56 -12.14 12.27
C ALA A 69 11.85 -12.59 13.56
N PRO A 70 10.95 -11.76 14.11
CA PRO A 70 10.23 -12.10 15.34
C PRO A 70 9.38 -13.36 15.16
N ALA A 71 9.04 -14.00 16.27
CA ALA A 71 8.32 -15.27 16.29
C ALA A 71 6.95 -15.28 15.58
N GLY A 72 6.40 -14.10 15.29
CA GLY A 72 5.19 -13.95 14.48
C GLY A 72 5.37 -14.23 13.00
N LEU A 73 6.59 -14.37 12.51
CA LEU A 73 6.89 -14.73 11.13
C LEU A 73 7.43 -16.17 11.04
N PRO A 74 7.19 -16.89 9.94
CA PRO A 74 7.84 -18.17 9.69
C PRO A 74 9.36 -18.06 9.79
N LYS A 75 10.02 -19.12 10.21
CA LYS A 75 11.49 -19.12 10.38
C LYS A 75 12.21 -18.94 9.03
N GLY A 76 13.35 -18.28 9.09
CA GLY A 76 14.26 -18.07 7.97
C GLY A 76 14.35 -16.64 7.46
N ALA A 77 13.35 -15.83 7.68
CA ALA A 77 13.45 -14.40 7.38
C ALA A 77 14.37 -13.69 8.39
N LYS A 78 15.04 -12.64 7.95
CA LYS A 78 15.79 -11.71 8.79
C LYS A 78 15.24 -10.31 8.61
N MET A 79 15.38 -9.47 9.64
CA MET A 79 14.90 -8.10 9.63
C MET A 79 15.99 -7.14 10.10
N ALA A 80 15.93 -5.92 9.60
CA ALA A 80 16.76 -4.81 10.04
C ALA A 80 15.90 -3.54 10.14
N VAL A 81 15.75 -3.00 11.34
CA VAL A 81 15.07 -1.70 11.54
C VAL A 81 16.01 -0.59 11.09
N ILE A 82 15.51 0.28 10.22
CA ILE A 82 16.23 1.42 9.65
C ILE A 82 15.90 2.69 10.44
N HIS A 83 14.62 2.87 10.72
CA HIS A 83 14.09 4.07 11.39
C HIS A 83 12.92 3.71 12.28
N GLY A 84 12.74 4.45 13.36
CA GLY A 84 11.63 4.27 14.29
C GLY A 84 11.70 2.97 15.07
N ASP A 85 10.60 2.66 15.75
CA ASP A 85 10.41 1.43 16.52
C ASP A 85 9.07 0.80 16.10
N PRO A 86 9.08 -0.39 15.45
CA PRO A 86 7.83 -1.04 15.05
C PRO A 86 6.88 -1.35 16.21
N SER A 87 7.36 -1.42 17.44
CA SER A 87 6.54 -1.70 18.63
C SER A 87 5.90 -0.46 19.27
N ALA A 88 6.35 0.72 18.89
CA ALA A 88 5.90 2.01 19.43
C ALA A 88 5.06 2.81 18.44
N PRO A 89 4.20 3.75 18.89
CA PRO A 89 3.52 4.66 17.99
C PRO A 89 4.49 5.51 17.17
N GLY A 90 4.22 5.65 15.87
CA GLY A 90 4.99 6.49 14.97
C GLY A 90 5.41 5.77 13.69
N LEU A 91 5.98 6.54 12.76
CA LEU A 91 6.50 6.01 11.52
C LEU A 91 7.74 5.13 11.79
N PHE A 92 7.76 3.96 11.19
CA PHE A 92 8.97 3.15 11.13
C PHE A 92 9.30 2.72 9.69
N ALA A 93 10.56 2.40 9.47
CA ALA A 93 11.07 1.76 8.27
C ALA A 93 11.93 0.57 8.64
N MET A 94 11.72 -0.56 7.98
CA MET A 94 12.53 -1.76 8.17
C MET A 94 12.73 -2.49 6.85
N ARG A 95 13.77 -3.31 6.78
CA ARG A 95 13.95 -4.28 5.69
C ARG A 95 13.76 -5.69 6.20
N ALA A 96 13.31 -6.56 5.30
CA ALA A 96 13.26 -7.98 5.53
C ALA A 96 13.95 -8.72 4.38
N THR A 97 14.74 -9.75 4.70
CA THR A 97 15.22 -10.73 3.73
C THR A 97 14.37 -11.99 3.86
N LEU A 98 13.88 -12.44 2.73
CA LEU A 98 13.04 -13.63 2.59
C LEU A 98 13.82 -14.65 1.78
N PRO A 99 14.17 -15.82 2.32
CA PRO A 99 14.87 -16.84 1.56
C PRO A 99 14.01 -17.40 0.42
N ALA A 100 14.63 -18.07 -0.53
CA ALA A 100 13.89 -18.78 -1.58
C ALA A 100 12.89 -19.78 -0.98
N GLY A 101 11.67 -19.79 -1.48
CA GLY A 101 10.58 -20.66 -0.99
C GLY A 101 9.91 -20.18 0.31
N TYR A 102 10.24 -18.97 0.78
CA TYR A 102 9.60 -18.40 1.97
C TYR A 102 8.13 -18.11 1.70
N LYS A 103 7.27 -18.39 2.69
CA LYS A 103 5.82 -18.22 2.61
C LYS A 103 5.30 -17.56 3.87
N VAL A 104 4.46 -16.54 3.70
CA VAL A 104 3.68 -15.92 4.77
C VAL A 104 2.21 -16.18 4.47
N PRO A 105 1.55 -17.08 5.21
CA PRO A 105 0.14 -17.42 5.01
C PRO A 105 -0.78 -16.20 5.14
N PRO A 106 -2.07 -16.32 4.76
CA PRO A 106 -3.05 -15.23 4.85
C PRO A 106 -3.05 -14.56 6.23
N HIS A 107 -2.81 -13.26 6.22
CA HIS A 107 -2.65 -12.43 7.40
C HIS A 107 -3.06 -10.99 7.10
N PHE A 108 -3.09 -10.17 8.14
CA PHE A 108 -3.32 -8.72 8.04
C PHE A 108 -2.55 -7.97 9.12
N HIS A 109 -2.47 -6.65 8.94
CA HIS A 109 -1.78 -5.73 9.84
C HIS A 109 -2.72 -4.67 10.40
N PRO A 110 -2.42 -4.10 11.59
CA PRO A 110 -3.28 -3.09 12.23
C PRO A 110 -3.18 -1.69 11.58
N ALA A 111 -2.20 -1.47 10.70
CA ALA A 111 -1.97 -0.22 9.98
C ALA A 111 -1.64 -0.51 8.52
N ASP A 112 -1.67 0.52 7.68
CA ASP A 112 -1.30 0.41 6.27
C ASP A 112 0.14 -0.07 6.14
N GLU A 113 0.33 -1.08 5.28
CA GLU A 113 1.64 -1.60 4.93
C GLU A 113 2.07 -1.11 3.55
N ASN A 114 3.24 -0.48 3.48
CA ASN A 114 3.85 -0.06 2.23
C ASN A 114 5.10 -0.91 2.00
N VAL A 115 5.03 -1.83 1.06
CA VAL A 115 6.13 -2.74 0.69
C VAL A 115 6.80 -2.27 -0.59
N THR A 116 8.11 -2.13 -0.55
CA THR A 116 8.94 -1.90 -1.74
C THR A 116 9.87 -3.10 -1.93
N VAL A 117 9.90 -3.69 -3.11
CA VAL A 117 10.83 -4.76 -3.45
C VAL A 117 12.20 -4.15 -3.81
N ILE A 118 13.19 -4.38 -2.97
CA ILE A 118 14.56 -3.86 -3.14
C ILE A 118 15.38 -4.75 -4.06
N SER A 119 15.24 -6.07 -3.93
CA SER A 119 15.88 -7.06 -4.82
C SER A 119 15.10 -8.36 -4.82
N GLY A 120 15.30 -9.18 -5.86
CA GLY A 120 14.55 -10.41 -6.03
C GLY A 120 13.16 -10.18 -6.59
N GLU A 121 12.21 -11.03 -6.22
CA GLU A 121 10.82 -10.98 -6.66
C GLU A 121 9.90 -11.48 -5.54
N LEU A 122 9.01 -10.61 -5.10
CA LEU A 122 7.95 -10.94 -4.15
C LEU A 122 6.69 -11.32 -4.93
N TYR A 123 6.00 -12.35 -4.48
CA TYR A 123 4.65 -12.66 -4.92
C TYR A 123 3.67 -12.30 -3.82
N MET A 124 2.54 -11.71 -4.19
CA MET A 124 1.51 -11.31 -3.24
C MET A 124 0.13 -11.62 -3.79
N GLY A 125 -0.71 -12.22 -2.96
CA GLY A 125 -2.12 -12.46 -3.25
C GLY A 125 -3.01 -11.91 -2.14
N MET A 126 -4.27 -11.64 -2.49
CA MET A 126 -5.26 -11.08 -1.58
C MET A 126 -6.28 -12.14 -1.16
N GLY A 127 -6.80 -12.02 0.07
CA GLY A 127 -7.87 -12.83 0.61
C GLY A 127 -7.45 -13.80 1.72
N ASP A 128 -8.41 -14.61 2.16
CA ASP A 128 -8.35 -15.43 3.36
C ASP A 128 -7.74 -16.81 3.12
N THR A 129 -7.61 -17.20 1.87
CA THR A 129 -7.16 -18.54 1.48
C THR A 129 -5.94 -18.44 0.62
N TRP A 130 -4.93 -19.27 0.92
CA TRP A 130 -3.74 -19.40 0.11
C TRP A 130 -4.09 -19.93 -1.28
N ASP A 131 -3.79 -19.14 -2.31
CA ASP A 131 -3.98 -19.53 -3.71
C ASP A 131 -2.97 -18.79 -4.59
N GLU A 132 -1.87 -19.46 -4.93
CA GLU A 132 -0.79 -18.85 -5.73
C GLU A 132 -1.26 -18.41 -7.12
N SER A 133 -2.37 -18.97 -7.65
CA SER A 133 -2.92 -18.56 -8.94
C SER A 133 -3.54 -17.17 -8.92
N LYS A 134 -3.87 -16.65 -7.74
CA LYS A 134 -4.41 -15.30 -7.51
C LYS A 134 -3.33 -14.30 -7.15
N GLY A 135 -2.09 -14.72 -7.05
CA GLY A 135 -0.98 -13.83 -6.71
C GLY A 135 -0.40 -13.12 -7.92
N HIS A 136 0.14 -11.96 -7.66
CA HIS A 136 0.86 -11.15 -8.64
C HIS A 136 2.35 -11.16 -8.30
N ALA A 137 3.18 -11.28 -9.34
CA ALA A 137 4.62 -11.09 -9.21
C ALA A 137 4.95 -9.61 -9.08
N LEU A 138 5.74 -9.27 -8.09
CA LEU A 138 6.25 -7.94 -7.80
C LEU A 138 7.78 -7.99 -7.98
N PRO A 139 8.30 -7.68 -9.18
CA PRO A 139 9.74 -7.65 -9.40
C PRO A 139 10.39 -6.48 -8.66
N GLN A 140 11.72 -6.46 -8.65
CA GLN A 140 12.50 -5.35 -8.09
C GLN A 140 12.00 -3.99 -8.56
N GLY A 141 11.85 -3.05 -7.63
CA GLY A 141 11.32 -1.70 -7.86
C GLY A 141 9.81 -1.60 -7.72
N SER A 142 9.09 -2.72 -7.59
CA SER A 142 7.64 -2.69 -7.34
C SER A 142 7.33 -2.13 -5.96
N VAL A 143 6.18 -1.45 -5.87
CA VAL A 143 5.59 -1.00 -4.61
C VAL A 143 4.18 -1.57 -4.49
N SER A 144 3.84 -2.10 -3.33
CA SER A 144 2.50 -2.55 -2.96
C SER A 144 2.05 -1.84 -1.70
N ILE A 145 0.80 -1.40 -1.67
CA ILE A 145 0.19 -0.72 -0.52
C ILE A 145 -1.02 -1.53 -0.10
N MET A 146 -0.98 -2.08 1.10
CA MET A 146 -2.08 -2.81 1.72
C MET A 146 -2.69 -1.95 2.82
N PRO A 147 -3.94 -1.50 2.69
CA PRO A 147 -4.65 -0.82 3.76
C PRO A 147 -4.75 -1.67 5.02
N ALA A 148 -4.84 -1.02 6.18
CA ALA A 148 -5.04 -1.67 7.47
C ALA A 148 -6.18 -2.71 7.41
N GLY A 149 -5.96 -3.87 7.98
CA GLY A 149 -6.94 -4.97 8.00
C GLY A 149 -7.12 -5.70 6.67
N SER A 150 -6.40 -5.34 5.60
CA SER A 150 -6.48 -6.07 4.32
C SER A 150 -5.85 -7.45 4.45
N HIS A 151 -6.63 -8.50 4.21
CA HIS A 151 -6.14 -9.87 4.24
C HIS A 151 -5.33 -10.17 2.98
N HIS A 152 -4.08 -10.59 3.16
CA HIS A 152 -3.16 -10.91 2.07
C HIS A 152 -2.20 -12.02 2.48
N PHE A 153 -1.52 -12.59 1.50
CA PHE A 153 -0.47 -13.57 1.68
C PHE A 153 0.68 -13.30 0.72
N ALA A 154 1.89 -13.70 1.08
CA ALA A 154 3.07 -13.41 0.30
C ALA A 154 4.04 -14.59 0.24
N TRP A 155 4.82 -14.67 -0.83
CA TRP A 155 5.88 -15.68 -0.96
C TRP A 155 7.00 -15.20 -1.87
N SER A 156 8.14 -15.84 -1.75
CA SER A 156 9.29 -15.63 -2.62
C SER A 156 9.76 -16.93 -3.23
N LYS A 157 10.10 -16.95 -4.52
CA LYS A 157 10.71 -18.10 -5.20
C LYS A 157 12.23 -18.05 -5.21
N VAL A 158 12.77 -16.87 -5.05
CA VAL A 158 14.20 -16.58 -4.93
C VAL A 158 14.42 -15.74 -3.66
N GLU A 159 15.67 -15.63 -3.23
CA GLU A 159 15.98 -14.67 -2.15
C GLU A 159 15.52 -13.28 -2.53
N THR A 160 14.74 -12.68 -1.66
CA THR A 160 14.08 -11.39 -1.91
C THR A 160 14.29 -10.47 -0.73
N VAL A 161 14.64 -9.23 -1.02
CA VAL A 161 14.75 -8.15 -0.01
C VAL A 161 13.62 -7.17 -0.24
N ILE A 162 12.84 -6.94 0.80
CA ILE A 162 11.78 -5.93 0.81
C ILE A 162 12.08 -4.84 1.83
N GLN A 163 11.53 -3.66 1.61
CA GLN A 163 11.51 -2.58 2.58
C GLN A 163 10.06 -2.24 2.91
N ILE A 164 9.77 -2.16 4.20
CA ILE A 164 8.43 -1.88 4.74
C ILE A 164 8.47 -0.52 5.41
N HIS A 165 7.46 0.31 5.11
CA HIS A 165 7.14 1.53 5.84
C HIS A 165 5.71 1.41 6.36
N ALA A 166 5.53 1.65 7.64
CA ALA A 166 4.21 1.64 8.26
C ALA A 166 4.19 2.50 9.54
N MET A 167 3.00 2.62 10.11
CA MET A 167 2.82 3.21 11.44
C MET A 167 2.82 2.11 12.50
N GLY A 168 3.58 2.30 13.56
CA GLY A 168 3.50 1.44 14.74
C GLY A 168 2.39 1.89 15.71
N PRO A 169 1.99 1.04 16.67
CA PRO A 169 2.54 -0.30 16.92
C PRO A 169 2.17 -1.29 15.80
N TRP A 170 3.18 -2.01 15.33
CA TRP A 170 3.07 -2.95 14.21
C TRP A 170 2.91 -4.38 14.71
N GLY A 171 2.13 -5.18 13.97
CA GLY A 171 1.92 -6.58 14.27
C GLY A 171 1.41 -7.35 13.07
N ILE A 172 1.42 -8.66 13.17
CA ILE A 172 0.85 -9.59 12.21
C ILE A 172 -0.21 -10.46 12.89
N THR A 173 -1.38 -10.55 12.27
CA THR A 173 -2.46 -11.44 12.69
C THR A 173 -2.79 -12.39 11.54
N TYR A 174 -2.70 -13.69 11.78
CA TYR A 174 -3.04 -14.69 10.78
C TYR A 174 -4.54 -14.91 10.72
N VAL A 175 -5.09 -15.03 9.51
CA VAL A 175 -6.51 -15.32 9.27
C VAL A 175 -6.87 -16.68 9.89
N ASN A 176 -6.05 -17.71 9.63
CA ASN A 176 -6.15 -18.99 10.31
C ASN A 176 -5.14 -19.03 11.47
N PRO A 177 -5.57 -19.12 12.73
CA PRO A 177 -4.68 -19.18 13.89
C PRO A 177 -3.68 -20.35 13.88
N GLN A 178 -3.95 -21.40 13.11
CA GLN A 178 -3.02 -22.53 12.97
C GLN A 178 -1.79 -22.20 12.13
N ASP A 179 -1.88 -21.18 11.29
CA ASP A 179 -0.76 -20.70 10.48
C ASP A 179 0.19 -19.79 11.26
N ASP A 180 -0.20 -19.36 12.46
CA ASP A 180 0.61 -18.52 13.32
C ASP A 180 1.77 -19.33 13.92
N PRO A 181 3.03 -19.02 13.60
CA PRO A 181 4.19 -19.75 14.10
C PRO A 181 4.31 -19.75 15.63
N ARG A 182 3.70 -18.75 16.29
CA ARG A 182 3.67 -18.65 17.77
C ARG A 182 2.86 -19.79 18.39
N ASN A 183 1.85 -20.31 17.66
CA ASN A 183 0.98 -21.39 18.11
C ASN A 183 1.59 -22.79 17.89
N ALA A 184 2.57 -22.93 16.98
CA ALA A 184 3.21 -24.23 16.69
C ALA A 184 3.91 -24.86 17.92
N LYS A 185 4.30 -24.06 18.92
CA LYS A 185 4.90 -24.53 20.17
C LYS A 185 3.90 -25.11 21.18
N GLN A 186 2.60 -24.93 20.98
CA GLN A 186 1.56 -25.42 21.88
C GLN A 186 1.06 -26.82 21.49
N ALA A 187 1.32 -27.26 20.26
CA ALA A 187 0.86 -28.57 19.74
C ALA A 187 1.76 -29.76 20.13
N THR A 188 2.87 -29.52 20.85
CA THR A 188 3.86 -30.53 21.23
C THR A 188 3.94 -30.78 22.74
N LYS A 189 2.82 -30.67 23.46
CA LYS A 189 2.69 -31.10 24.87
C LYS A 189 1.66 -32.20 25.04
#